data_685e52645e29b6223d16f1941a3eb801
#
_entry.id   685e52645e29b6223d16f1941a3eb801
#
_cell.length_a   1.000
_cell.length_b   1.000
_cell.length_c   1.000
_cell.angle_alpha   90.00
_cell.angle_beta   90.00
_cell.angle_gamma   90.00
#
_symmetry.space_group_name_H-M   'P 1'
#
loop_
_entity.id
_entity.type
_entity.pdbx_description
1 polymer ?
#
loop_
_entity_poly.entity_id
_entity_poly.type
_entity_poly.pdbx_seq_one_letter_code
_entity_poly.pdbx_strand_id
1 'polypeptide(L)'
;MFFNIFLPGAIGGDLMRIYGSYIEYKLNLKTATSFVFTERILGLVGVCLIFLIGYFLSGKSFKFFNLSESCLMLSAVMAVSLLICIITYIKIKSIITYELLLVLLVLSMLGQFGDIIIVKIFSNYFNLAITITQLMVIMPLVYIATILPISFGGLGIREGVMATLLLLLGISPSISVVISLLLYFTKIIMALVGWMVYIKTPNKGLRELQMIKKKV
;
A
#
# COMPACT_ATOMS: atom_id res chain seq x y z
N MET A 1 -7.18 3.89 7.07
CA MET A 1 -5.78 3.85 7.54
C MET A 1 -5.67 3.54 9.04
N PHE A 2 -6.40 4.22 9.92
CA PHE A 2 -6.35 3.98 11.38
C PHE A 2 -6.46 2.49 11.76
N PHE A 3 -7.49 1.80 11.30
CA PHE A 3 -7.69 0.38 11.62
C PHE A 3 -6.62 -0.57 11.07
N ASN A 4 -5.91 -0.19 10.00
CA ASN A 4 -4.81 -0.99 9.46
C ASN A 4 -3.54 -0.97 10.32
N ILE A 5 -3.37 0.05 11.15
CA ILE A 5 -2.21 0.20 12.04
C ILE A 5 -2.42 -0.51 13.37
N PHE A 6 -3.66 -0.46 13.90
CA PHE A 6 -3.98 -0.96 15.25
C PHE A 6 -4.49 -2.41 15.27
N LEU A 7 -5.05 -2.92 14.15
CA LEU A 7 -5.45 -4.33 14.09
C LEU A 7 -4.33 -5.20 13.51
N PRO A 8 -4.17 -6.43 14.03
CA PRO A 8 -3.17 -7.34 13.52
C PRO A 8 -3.43 -7.69 12.05
N GLY A 9 -2.42 -7.48 11.22
CA GLY A 9 -2.48 -7.69 9.77
C GLY A 9 -3.19 -6.56 9.01
N ALA A 10 -2.90 -6.46 7.72
CA ALA A 10 -3.53 -5.51 6.81
C ALA A 10 -5.06 -5.72 6.64
N ILE A 11 -5.61 -6.77 7.24
CA ILE A 11 -6.99 -7.23 7.08
C ILE A 11 -7.99 -6.37 7.89
N GLY A 12 -7.56 -5.82 9.05
CA GLY A 12 -8.47 -5.10 9.94
C GLY A 12 -9.14 -3.87 9.34
N GLY A 13 -8.38 -3.07 8.59
CA GLY A 13 -8.95 -1.93 7.89
C GLY A 13 -9.83 -2.29 6.70
N ASP A 14 -9.57 -3.43 6.07
CA ASP A 14 -10.40 -3.92 4.97
C ASP A 14 -11.75 -4.43 5.46
N LEU A 15 -11.76 -5.15 6.60
CA LEU A 15 -13.01 -5.56 7.23
C LEU A 15 -13.87 -4.34 7.58
N MET A 16 -13.28 -3.27 8.10
CA MET A 16 -14.01 -2.04 8.40
C MET A 16 -14.52 -1.32 7.15
N ARG A 17 -13.79 -1.37 6.03
CA ARG A 17 -14.24 -0.83 4.74
C ARG A 17 -15.38 -1.67 4.15
N ILE A 18 -15.27 -3.00 4.19
CA ILE A 18 -16.34 -3.91 3.74
C ILE A 18 -17.60 -3.68 4.57
N TYR A 19 -17.46 -3.62 5.90
CA TYR A 19 -18.56 -3.38 6.81
C TYR A 19 -19.21 -2.01 6.61
N GLY A 20 -18.40 -0.95 6.48
CA GLY A 20 -18.87 0.39 6.17
C GLY A 20 -19.65 0.44 4.85
N SER A 21 -19.11 -0.18 3.81
CA SER A 21 -19.76 -0.23 2.50
C SER A 21 -21.07 -1.03 2.54
N TYR A 22 -21.13 -2.11 3.30
CA TYR A 22 -22.33 -2.91 3.50
C TYR A 22 -23.45 -2.09 4.17
N ILE A 23 -23.12 -1.32 5.23
CA ILE A 23 -24.13 -0.56 5.99
C ILE A 23 -24.52 0.73 5.25
N GLU A 24 -23.55 1.50 4.79
CA GLU A 24 -23.77 2.86 4.26
C GLU A 24 -24.40 2.85 2.87
N TYR A 25 -23.94 1.92 2.01
CA TYR A 25 -24.41 1.82 0.62
C TYR A 25 -25.36 0.63 0.39
N LYS A 26 -25.70 -0.15 1.42
CA LYS A 26 -26.53 -1.35 1.33
C LYS A 26 -26.07 -2.34 0.23
N LEU A 27 -24.74 -2.36 0.00
CA LEU A 27 -24.15 -3.26 -1.00
C LEU A 27 -24.17 -4.70 -0.48
N ASN A 28 -24.32 -5.66 -1.40
CA ASN A 28 -24.19 -7.06 -1.03
C ASN A 28 -22.73 -7.32 -0.55
N LEU A 29 -22.58 -8.17 0.47
CA LEU A 29 -21.27 -8.47 1.08
C LEU A 29 -20.24 -8.92 0.03
N LYS A 30 -20.67 -9.74 -0.95
CA LYS A 30 -19.82 -10.18 -2.07
C LYS A 30 -19.31 -9.01 -2.91
N THR A 31 -20.14 -8.03 -3.17
CA THR A 31 -19.77 -6.84 -3.96
C THR A 31 -18.80 -5.96 -3.19
N ALA A 32 -19.08 -5.69 -1.92
CA ALA A 32 -18.20 -4.89 -1.06
C ALA A 32 -16.80 -5.53 -0.93
N THR A 33 -16.73 -6.84 -0.71
CA THR A 33 -15.47 -7.59 -0.67
C THR A 33 -14.71 -7.50 -2.00
N SER A 34 -15.42 -7.64 -3.13
CA SER A 34 -14.80 -7.54 -4.45
C SER A 34 -14.21 -6.16 -4.72
N PHE A 35 -14.84 -5.07 -4.28
CA PHE A 35 -14.29 -3.72 -4.40
C PHE A 35 -12.97 -3.56 -3.65
N VAL A 36 -12.93 -3.96 -2.37
CA VAL A 36 -11.73 -3.87 -1.55
C VAL A 36 -10.59 -4.71 -2.12
N PHE A 37 -10.92 -5.90 -2.63
CA PHE A 37 -9.95 -6.79 -3.27
C PHE A 37 -9.39 -6.19 -4.58
N THR A 38 -10.24 -5.60 -5.42
CA THR A 38 -9.83 -4.91 -6.65
C THR A 38 -8.90 -3.73 -6.35
N GLU A 39 -9.21 -2.92 -5.33
CA GLU A 39 -8.35 -1.81 -4.88
C GLU A 39 -6.95 -2.31 -4.50
N ARG A 40 -6.85 -3.43 -3.78
CA ARG A 40 -5.57 -4.03 -3.41
C ARG A 40 -4.76 -4.52 -4.60
N ILE A 41 -5.42 -5.17 -5.55
CA ILE A 41 -4.75 -5.66 -6.77
C ILE A 41 -4.23 -4.49 -7.60
N LEU A 42 -5.04 -3.43 -7.77
CA LEU A 42 -4.59 -2.22 -8.46
C LEU A 42 -3.43 -1.55 -7.73
N GLY A 43 -3.43 -1.61 -6.38
CA GLY A 43 -2.29 -1.21 -5.57
C GLY A 43 -1.01 -1.97 -5.92
N LEU A 44 -1.09 -3.29 -6.02
CA LEU A 44 0.04 -4.13 -6.43
C LEU A 44 0.51 -3.84 -7.85
N VAL A 45 -0.41 -3.66 -8.80
CA VAL A 45 -0.06 -3.24 -10.18
C VAL A 45 0.71 -1.92 -10.15
N GLY A 46 0.24 -0.93 -9.37
CA GLY A 46 0.93 0.36 -9.22
C GLY A 46 2.35 0.21 -8.64
N VAL A 47 2.53 -0.66 -7.64
CA VAL A 47 3.86 -0.99 -7.07
C VAL A 47 4.78 -1.55 -8.15
N CYS A 48 4.31 -2.52 -8.94
CA CYS A 48 5.10 -3.13 -10.01
C CYS A 48 5.45 -2.13 -11.12
N LEU A 49 4.53 -1.23 -11.49
CA LEU A 49 4.78 -0.20 -12.50
C LEU A 49 5.86 0.79 -12.02
N ILE A 50 5.79 1.26 -10.77
CA ILE A 50 6.81 2.14 -10.19
C ILE A 50 8.17 1.44 -10.16
N PHE A 51 8.22 0.17 -9.79
CA PHE A 51 9.45 -0.61 -9.84
C PHE A 51 10.04 -0.66 -11.24
N LEU A 52 9.24 -1.00 -12.27
CA LEU A 52 9.69 -1.08 -13.65
C LEU A 52 10.21 0.28 -14.15
N ILE A 53 9.48 1.36 -13.89
CA ILE A 53 9.91 2.72 -14.25
C ILE A 53 11.24 3.04 -13.56
N GLY A 54 11.34 2.82 -12.26
CA GLY A 54 12.57 3.04 -11.49
C GLY A 54 13.74 2.21 -12.01
N TYR A 55 13.49 0.95 -12.36
CA TYR A 55 14.48 0.05 -12.92
C TYR A 55 15.02 0.55 -14.26
N PHE A 56 14.16 0.90 -15.21
CA PHE A 56 14.56 1.42 -16.51
C PHE A 56 15.30 2.77 -16.41
N LEU A 57 14.90 3.64 -15.48
CA LEU A 57 15.53 4.94 -15.28
C LEU A 57 16.86 4.85 -14.50
N SER A 58 17.04 3.85 -13.62
CA SER A 58 18.25 3.69 -12.82
C SER A 58 19.45 3.15 -13.60
N GLY A 59 19.22 2.56 -14.77
CA GLY A 59 20.25 2.03 -15.63
C GLY A 59 21.16 1.01 -14.92
N LYS A 60 22.48 1.07 -15.19
CA LYS A 60 23.49 0.14 -14.64
C LYS A 60 23.84 0.36 -13.16
N SER A 61 23.16 1.27 -12.45
CA SER A 61 23.48 1.63 -11.07
C SER A 61 23.19 0.52 -10.05
N PHE A 62 22.41 -0.48 -10.42
CA PHE A 62 22.08 -1.65 -9.59
C PHE A 62 22.85 -2.91 -10.01
N LYS A 63 24.18 -2.87 -9.97
CA LYS A 63 25.03 -4.04 -10.28
C LYS A 63 24.89 -5.22 -9.32
N PHE A 64 24.26 -5.03 -8.15
CA PHE A 64 24.20 -6.02 -7.08
C PHE A 64 22.99 -6.97 -7.15
N PHE A 65 21.98 -6.66 -7.93
CA PHE A 65 20.92 -7.61 -8.20
C PHE A 65 21.30 -8.44 -9.43
N ASN A 66 21.25 -9.75 -9.31
CA ASN A 66 21.06 -10.64 -10.47
C ASN A 66 19.67 -10.33 -11.03
N LEU A 67 19.64 -9.27 -11.81
CA LEU A 67 18.45 -8.53 -12.23
C LEU A 67 17.52 -9.39 -13.08
N SER A 68 18.02 -10.44 -13.72
CA SER A 68 17.21 -11.41 -14.45
C SER A 68 16.20 -12.12 -13.53
N GLU A 69 16.61 -12.56 -12.36
CA GLU A 69 15.72 -13.29 -11.43
C GLU A 69 14.72 -12.36 -10.74
N SER A 70 15.17 -11.17 -10.32
CA SER A 70 14.28 -10.19 -9.66
C SER A 70 13.26 -9.61 -10.64
N CYS A 71 13.66 -9.33 -11.88
CA CYS A 71 12.73 -8.90 -12.94
C CYS A 71 11.74 -10.00 -13.32
N LEU A 72 12.18 -11.25 -13.37
CA LEU A 72 11.31 -12.40 -13.63
C LEU A 72 10.28 -12.57 -12.50
N MET A 73 10.68 -12.49 -11.24
CA MET A 73 9.75 -12.57 -10.11
C MET A 73 8.73 -11.42 -10.13
N LEU A 74 9.18 -10.19 -10.35
CA LEU A 74 8.28 -9.02 -10.39
C LEU A 74 7.39 -9.00 -11.62
N SER A 75 7.88 -9.43 -12.78
CA SER A 75 7.04 -9.60 -13.98
C SER A 75 5.98 -10.70 -13.77
N ALA A 76 6.33 -11.78 -13.09
CA ALA A 76 5.37 -12.82 -12.74
C ALA A 76 4.30 -12.30 -11.76
N VAL A 77 4.69 -11.56 -10.71
CA VAL A 77 3.75 -10.93 -9.77
C VAL A 77 2.84 -9.93 -10.50
N MET A 78 3.39 -9.16 -11.43
CA MET A 78 2.62 -8.22 -12.25
C MET A 78 1.65 -8.94 -13.18
N ALA A 79 2.09 -10.00 -13.86
CA ALA A 79 1.23 -10.79 -14.73
C ALA A 79 0.08 -11.44 -13.95
N VAL A 80 0.36 -12.03 -12.79
CA VAL A 80 -0.66 -12.62 -11.91
C VAL A 80 -1.61 -11.55 -11.39
N SER A 81 -1.13 -10.38 -10.95
CA SER A 81 -1.99 -9.30 -10.45
C SER A 81 -2.87 -8.72 -11.55
N LEU A 82 -2.37 -8.57 -12.77
CA LEU A 82 -3.16 -8.15 -13.94
C LEU A 82 -4.21 -9.21 -14.30
N LEU A 83 -3.86 -10.49 -14.29
CA LEU A 83 -4.80 -11.58 -14.58
C LEU A 83 -5.94 -11.59 -13.56
N ILE A 84 -5.64 -11.46 -12.28
CA ILE A 84 -6.66 -11.38 -11.22
C ILE A 84 -7.49 -10.11 -11.38
N CYS A 85 -6.89 -8.97 -11.76
CA CYS A 85 -7.61 -7.73 -12.04
C CYS A 85 -8.60 -7.90 -13.20
N ILE A 86 -8.21 -8.58 -14.27
CA ILE A 86 -9.08 -8.88 -15.41
C ILE A 86 -10.24 -9.79 -14.99
N ILE A 87 -9.96 -10.85 -14.22
CA ILE A 87 -10.98 -11.78 -13.74
C ILE A 87 -11.99 -11.07 -12.84
N THR A 88 -11.51 -10.22 -11.90
CA THR A 88 -12.39 -9.45 -11.02
C THR A 88 -13.19 -8.41 -11.80
N TYR A 89 -12.57 -7.73 -12.77
CA TYR A 89 -13.27 -6.81 -13.65
C TYR A 89 -14.40 -7.48 -14.44
N ILE A 90 -14.17 -8.67 -15.04
CA ILE A 90 -15.20 -9.41 -15.76
C ILE A 90 -16.40 -9.75 -14.86
N LYS A 91 -16.12 -10.10 -13.57
CA LYS A 91 -17.19 -10.41 -12.61
C LYS A 91 -17.97 -9.20 -12.13
N ILE A 92 -17.37 -7.99 -12.15
CA ILE A 92 -17.96 -6.77 -11.57
C ILE A 92 -18.20 -5.69 -12.65
N LYS A 93 -18.04 -6.04 -13.92
CA LYS A 93 -18.19 -5.12 -15.09
C LYS A 93 -19.51 -4.32 -15.09
N SER A 94 -20.57 -4.86 -14.47
CA SER A 94 -21.85 -4.14 -14.33
C SER A 94 -21.80 -2.97 -13.34
N ILE A 95 -20.73 -2.86 -12.50
CA ILE A 95 -20.66 -1.91 -11.38
C ILE A 95 -19.43 -1.00 -11.51
N ILE A 96 -18.32 -1.49 -12.09
CA ILE A 96 -17.05 -0.75 -12.20
C ILE A 96 -16.79 -0.40 -13.66
N THR A 97 -16.73 0.91 -13.95
CA THR A 97 -16.30 1.42 -15.26
C THR A 97 -14.78 1.38 -15.37
N TYR A 98 -14.25 1.28 -16.60
CA TYR A 98 -12.80 1.34 -16.85
C TYR A 98 -12.18 2.66 -16.39
N GLU A 99 -12.94 3.77 -16.46
CA GLU A 99 -12.51 5.08 -15.97
C GLU A 99 -12.23 5.06 -14.47
N LEU A 100 -13.09 4.40 -13.69
CA LEU A 100 -12.89 4.25 -12.25
C LEU A 100 -11.64 3.44 -11.94
N LEU A 101 -11.35 2.38 -12.71
CA LEU A 101 -10.13 1.59 -12.55
C LEU A 101 -8.87 2.43 -12.80
N LEU A 102 -8.87 3.27 -13.85
CA LEU A 102 -7.75 4.17 -14.15
C LEU A 102 -7.55 5.20 -13.02
N VAL A 103 -8.61 5.79 -12.52
CA VAL A 103 -8.54 6.73 -11.39
C VAL A 103 -7.97 6.06 -10.15
N LEU A 104 -8.42 4.86 -9.81
CA LEU A 104 -7.91 4.11 -8.66
C LEU A 104 -6.42 3.75 -8.82
N LEU A 105 -5.99 3.37 -10.02
CA LEU A 105 -4.59 3.09 -10.32
C LEU A 105 -3.72 4.35 -10.17
N VAL A 106 -4.16 5.47 -10.73
CA VAL A 106 -3.44 6.75 -10.60
C VAL A 106 -3.35 7.18 -9.13
N LEU A 107 -4.43 7.09 -8.37
CA LEU A 107 -4.44 7.42 -6.94
C LEU A 107 -3.50 6.51 -6.14
N SER A 108 -3.45 5.21 -6.47
CA SER A 108 -2.53 4.27 -5.86
C SER A 108 -1.07 4.64 -6.15
N MET A 109 -0.74 4.96 -7.40
CA MET A 109 0.60 5.41 -7.78
C MET A 109 0.99 6.70 -7.06
N LEU A 110 0.09 7.69 -6.99
CA LEU A 110 0.34 8.95 -6.27
C LEU A 110 0.64 8.71 -4.78
N GLY A 111 -0.09 7.82 -4.13
CA GLY A 111 0.19 7.45 -2.74
C GLY A 111 1.58 6.86 -2.54
N GLN A 112 2.02 5.97 -3.45
CA GLN A 112 3.35 5.36 -3.39
C GLN A 112 4.46 6.35 -3.70
N PHE A 113 4.25 7.25 -4.68
CA PHE A 113 5.17 8.36 -4.94
C PHE A 113 5.31 9.29 -3.72
N GLY A 114 4.22 9.54 -3.01
CA GLY A 114 4.26 10.30 -1.75
C GLY A 114 5.22 9.67 -0.72
N ASP A 115 5.14 8.35 -0.52
CA ASP A 115 6.04 7.65 0.39
C ASP A 115 7.51 7.69 -0.09
N ILE A 116 7.76 7.59 -1.41
CA ILE A 116 9.11 7.73 -2.00
C ILE A 116 9.67 9.12 -1.73
N ILE A 117 8.86 10.16 -1.91
CA ILE A 117 9.27 11.56 -1.64
C ILE A 117 9.60 11.74 -0.16
N ILE A 118 8.80 11.20 0.74
CA ILE A 118 9.03 11.27 2.19
C ILE A 118 10.38 10.62 2.55
N VAL A 119 10.64 9.41 2.02
CA VAL A 119 11.93 8.73 2.25
C VAL A 119 13.08 9.52 1.65
N LYS A 120 12.89 10.17 0.47
CA LYS A 120 13.90 11.03 -0.14
C LYS A 120 14.22 12.25 0.75
N ILE A 121 13.21 12.87 1.34
CA ILE A 121 13.40 13.99 2.28
C ILE A 121 14.22 13.54 3.49
N PHE A 122 13.87 12.39 4.10
CA PHE A 122 14.65 11.84 5.21
C PHE A 122 16.08 11.47 4.80
N SER A 123 16.28 10.88 3.61
CA SER A 123 17.60 10.56 3.12
C SER A 123 18.47 11.81 2.93
N ASN A 124 17.90 12.90 2.45
CA ASN A 124 18.59 14.18 2.33
C ASN A 124 18.96 14.77 3.71
N TYR A 125 18.06 14.65 4.71
CA TYR A 125 18.32 15.10 6.08
C TYR A 125 19.52 14.38 6.70
N PHE A 126 19.67 13.08 6.42
CA PHE A 126 20.84 12.29 6.85
C PHE A 126 22.05 12.40 5.92
N ASN A 127 22.03 13.31 4.93
CA ASN A 127 23.08 13.49 3.92
C ASN A 127 23.42 12.21 3.15
N LEU A 128 22.43 11.38 2.85
CA LEU A 128 22.60 10.14 2.11
C LEU A 128 22.47 10.39 0.59
N ALA A 129 23.42 9.88 -0.18
CA ALA A 129 23.45 10.01 -1.63
C ALA A 129 22.52 9.00 -2.32
N ILE A 130 21.22 8.95 -1.92
CA ILE A 130 20.24 8.07 -2.54
C ILE A 130 19.46 8.84 -3.60
N THR A 131 19.42 8.32 -4.83
CA THR A 131 18.62 8.91 -5.91
C THR A 131 17.14 8.51 -5.81
N ILE A 132 16.25 9.32 -6.40
CA ILE A 132 14.83 8.98 -6.48
C ILE A 132 14.63 7.68 -7.26
N THR A 133 15.39 7.47 -8.32
CA THR A 133 15.32 6.24 -9.13
C THR A 133 15.67 4.98 -8.33
N GLN A 134 16.65 5.07 -7.41
CA GLN A 134 16.96 3.98 -6.48
C GLN A 134 15.82 3.72 -5.52
N LEU A 135 15.19 4.75 -4.99
CA LEU A 135 14.02 4.59 -4.11
C LEU A 135 12.81 4.01 -4.86
N MET A 136 12.63 4.33 -6.16
CA MET A 136 11.58 3.72 -6.99
C MET A 136 11.78 2.20 -7.19
N VAL A 137 12.98 1.68 -6.99
CA VAL A 137 13.26 0.23 -6.99
C VAL A 137 13.12 -0.36 -5.59
N ILE A 138 13.69 0.30 -4.58
CA ILE A 138 13.74 -0.20 -3.19
C ILE A 138 12.35 -0.22 -2.55
N MET A 139 11.60 0.87 -2.65
CA MET A 139 10.32 1.03 -1.96
C MET A 139 9.27 -0.01 -2.39
N PRO A 140 9.09 -0.34 -3.68
CA PRO A 140 8.22 -1.43 -4.09
C PRO A 140 8.58 -2.78 -3.46
N LEU A 141 9.85 -3.13 -3.35
CA LEU A 141 10.30 -4.37 -2.71
C LEU A 141 9.95 -4.39 -1.22
N VAL A 142 10.15 -3.27 -0.53
CA VAL A 142 9.74 -3.10 0.87
C VAL A 142 8.22 -3.27 1.00
N TYR A 143 7.42 -2.71 0.10
CA TYR A 143 5.96 -2.87 0.12
C TYR A 143 5.52 -4.30 -0.06
N ILE A 144 6.06 -5.01 -1.06
CA ILE A 144 5.73 -6.42 -1.32
C ILE A 144 6.03 -7.26 -0.08
N ALA A 145 7.18 -7.04 0.56
CA ALA A 145 7.55 -7.74 1.78
C ALA A 145 6.57 -7.47 2.95
N THR A 146 6.04 -6.25 3.05
CA THR A 146 5.09 -5.86 4.13
C THR A 146 3.65 -6.34 3.89
N ILE A 147 3.32 -6.83 2.70
CA ILE A 147 1.99 -7.42 2.43
C ILE A 147 1.81 -8.74 3.17
N LEU A 148 2.90 -9.46 3.46
CA LEU A 148 2.85 -10.70 4.22
C LEU A 148 2.27 -10.44 5.63
N PRO A 149 1.19 -11.13 6.04
CA PRO A 149 0.52 -10.89 7.30
C PRO A 149 1.26 -11.53 8.49
N ILE A 150 2.58 -11.37 8.54
CA ILE A 150 3.45 -11.98 9.54
C ILE A 150 3.69 -11.03 10.72
N SER A 151 3.46 -9.70 10.52
CA SER A 151 3.77 -8.69 11.53
C SER A 151 2.64 -7.66 11.70
N PHE A 152 2.60 -7.03 12.86
CA PHE A 152 1.66 -5.96 13.16
C PHE A 152 2.00 -4.69 12.35
N GLY A 153 1.15 -4.33 11.39
CA GLY A 153 1.33 -3.13 10.57
C GLY A 153 2.61 -3.08 9.75
N GLY A 154 3.29 -4.24 9.55
CA GLY A 154 4.56 -4.32 8.82
C GLY A 154 5.79 -4.01 9.67
N LEU A 155 5.65 -3.79 11.00
CA LEU A 155 6.78 -3.58 11.91
C LEU A 155 7.70 -4.81 11.95
N GLY A 156 9.00 -4.58 11.95
CA GLY A 156 10.04 -5.61 11.90
C GLY A 156 10.39 -5.99 10.45
N ILE A 157 9.44 -6.37 9.64
CA ILE A 157 9.70 -6.75 8.23
C ILE A 157 10.14 -5.54 7.40
N ARG A 158 9.44 -4.41 7.52
CA ARG A 158 9.79 -3.19 6.80
C ARG A 158 11.19 -2.73 7.14
N GLU A 159 11.52 -2.66 8.44
CA GLU A 159 12.82 -2.23 8.95
C GLU A 159 13.93 -3.18 8.48
N GLY A 160 13.70 -4.48 8.57
CA GLY A 160 14.66 -5.49 8.13
C GLY A 160 14.93 -5.43 6.63
N VAL A 161 13.88 -5.41 5.81
CA VAL A 161 14.02 -5.33 4.34
C VAL A 161 14.63 -4.00 3.91
N MET A 162 14.23 -2.88 4.54
CA MET A 162 14.81 -1.58 4.24
C MET A 162 16.28 -1.53 4.61
N ALA A 163 16.68 -2.09 5.77
CA ALA A 163 18.07 -2.18 6.21
C ALA A 163 18.91 -3.01 5.24
N THR A 164 18.42 -4.17 4.80
CA THR A 164 19.14 -5.03 3.85
C THR A 164 19.29 -4.38 2.48
N LEU A 165 18.24 -3.75 1.94
CA LEU A 165 18.30 -3.13 0.62
C LEU A 165 19.16 -1.85 0.60
N LEU A 166 19.11 -1.03 1.64
CA LEU A 166 19.96 0.16 1.73
C LEU A 166 21.41 -0.18 2.07
N LEU A 167 21.68 -1.30 2.76
CA LEU A 167 23.03 -1.82 2.97
C LEU A 167 23.72 -2.12 1.64
N LEU A 168 22.99 -2.61 0.62
CA LEU A 168 23.53 -2.81 -0.72
C LEU A 168 24.00 -1.51 -1.40
N LEU A 169 23.49 -0.36 -0.94
CA LEU A 169 23.93 0.97 -1.38
C LEU A 169 25.05 1.53 -0.46
N GLY A 170 25.58 0.73 0.47
CA GLY A 170 26.62 1.15 1.41
C GLY A 170 26.12 1.98 2.60
N ILE A 171 24.80 1.98 2.85
CA ILE A 171 24.21 2.74 3.97
C ILE A 171 24.12 1.84 5.20
N SER A 172 24.49 2.40 6.35
CA SER A 172 24.48 1.65 7.61
C SER A 172 23.04 1.16 7.96
N PRO A 173 22.89 -0.08 8.46
CA PRO A 173 21.59 -0.61 8.85
C PRO A 173 20.88 0.25 9.89
N SER A 174 21.63 0.85 10.82
CA SER A 174 21.07 1.71 11.87
C SER A 174 20.32 2.92 11.30
N ILE A 175 20.91 3.62 10.33
CA ILE A 175 20.26 4.76 9.67
C ILE A 175 19.05 4.29 8.85
N SER A 176 19.17 3.15 8.16
CA SER A 176 18.08 2.56 7.37
C SER A 176 16.85 2.24 8.22
N VAL A 177 17.06 1.67 9.41
CA VAL A 177 16.00 1.41 10.38
C VAL A 177 15.36 2.70 10.85
N VAL A 178 16.16 3.75 11.16
CA VAL A 178 15.63 5.06 11.55
C VAL A 178 14.73 5.65 10.46
N ILE A 179 15.16 5.63 9.20
CA ILE A 179 14.36 6.13 8.07
C ILE A 179 13.04 5.34 7.95
N SER A 180 13.08 4.02 8.10
CA SER A 180 11.89 3.18 8.07
C SER A 180 10.92 3.51 9.21
N LEU A 181 11.43 3.72 10.42
CA LEU A 181 10.63 4.13 11.57
C LEU A 181 10.02 5.53 11.40
N LEU A 182 10.77 6.48 10.86
CA LEU A 182 10.26 7.81 10.54
C LEU A 182 9.13 7.74 9.51
N LEU A 183 9.28 6.92 8.46
CA LEU A 183 8.20 6.67 7.50
C LEU A 183 6.96 6.06 8.17
N TYR A 184 7.15 5.13 9.09
CA TYR A 184 6.03 4.56 9.85
C TYR A 184 5.35 5.61 10.72
N PHE A 185 6.12 6.48 11.36
CA PHE A 185 5.59 7.56 12.18
C PHE A 185 4.73 8.55 11.37
N THR A 186 5.14 8.91 10.15
CA THR A 186 4.30 9.72 9.27
C THR A 186 2.96 9.05 8.95
N LYS A 187 2.94 7.73 8.78
CA LYS A 187 1.69 6.97 8.57
C LYS A 187 0.79 6.97 9.80
N ILE A 188 1.36 6.92 11.01
CA ILE A 188 0.61 7.06 12.26
C ILE A 188 -0.05 8.44 12.33
N ILE A 189 0.69 9.52 12.04
CA ILE A 189 0.14 10.88 12.04
C ILE A 189 -1.03 10.99 11.07
N MET A 190 -0.87 10.49 9.85
CA MET A 190 -1.94 10.48 8.83
C MET A 190 -3.14 9.63 9.26
N ALA A 191 -2.90 8.55 9.97
CA ALA A 191 -3.98 7.72 10.53
C ALA A 191 -4.76 8.44 11.63
N LEU A 192 -4.08 9.19 12.50
CA LEU A 192 -4.72 10.00 13.54
C LEU A 192 -5.57 11.12 12.92
N VAL A 193 -5.09 11.80 11.88
CA VAL A 193 -5.87 12.77 11.12
C VAL A 193 -7.13 12.11 10.53
N GLY A 194 -6.96 10.94 9.90
CA GLY A 194 -8.09 10.17 9.36
C GLY A 194 -9.11 9.76 10.44
N TRP A 195 -8.65 9.43 11.64
CA TRP A 195 -9.49 9.12 12.78
C TRP A 195 -10.29 10.35 13.26
N MET A 196 -9.64 11.52 13.34
CA MET A 196 -10.34 12.78 13.70
C MET A 196 -11.45 13.13 12.70
N VAL A 197 -11.19 12.94 11.40
CA VAL A 197 -12.20 13.15 10.36
C VAL A 197 -13.35 12.14 10.52
N TYR A 198 -13.04 10.87 10.79
CA TYR A 198 -14.03 9.82 10.99
C TYR A 198 -14.98 10.11 12.15
N ILE A 199 -14.48 10.64 13.28
CA ILE A 199 -15.32 11.00 14.43
C ILE A 199 -16.23 12.19 14.11
N LYS A 200 -15.75 13.18 13.36
CA LYS A 200 -16.51 14.37 12.98
C LYS A 200 -17.57 14.09 11.92
N THR A 201 -17.39 13.04 11.12
CA THR A 201 -18.36 12.67 10.09
C THR A 201 -19.51 11.88 10.74
N PRO A 202 -20.78 12.37 10.70
CA PRO A 202 -21.88 11.66 11.32
C PRO A 202 -22.11 10.32 10.61
N ASN A 203 -21.71 9.25 11.25
CA ASN A 203 -21.92 7.88 10.77
C ASN A 203 -23.42 7.55 10.78
N LYS A 204 -24.07 7.68 9.62
CA LYS A 204 -25.47 7.27 9.44
C LYS A 204 -25.68 5.80 9.83
N GLY A 205 -24.72 4.91 9.52
CA GLY A 205 -24.80 3.49 9.87
C GLY A 205 -24.80 3.21 11.37
N LEU A 206 -24.02 3.93 12.20
CA LEU A 206 -24.06 3.77 13.65
C LEU A 206 -25.38 4.27 14.26
N ARG A 207 -25.97 5.33 13.69
CA ARG A 207 -27.31 5.80 14.12
C ARG A 207 -28.41 4.80 13.78
N GLU A 208 -28.37 4.15 12.61
CA GLU A 208 -29.32 3.10 12.26
C GLU A 208 -29.19 1.87 13.18
N LEU A 209 -27.98 1.44 13.52
CA LEU A 209 -27.76 0.35 14.48
C LEU A 209 -28.27 0.69 15.88
N GLN A 210 -28.08 1.93 16.34
CA GLN A 210 -28.60 2.39 17.61
C GLN A 210 -30.14 2.45 17.61
N MET A 211 -30.75 2.81 16.48
CA MET A 211 -32.21 2.82 16.33
C MET A 211 -32.81 1.41 16.31
N ILE A 212 -32.11 0.45 15.67
CA ILE A 212 -32.53 -0.96 15.66
C ILE A 212 -32.42 -1.56 17.07
N LYS A 213 -31.32 -1.27 17.79
CA LYS A 213 -31.12 -1.73 19.18
C LYS A 213 -32.09 -1.14 20.17
N LYS A 214 -32.75 -0.02 19.86
CA LYS A 214 -33.78 0.64 20.69
C LYS A 214 -35.20 0.13 20.39
N LYS A 215 -35.37 -0.66 19.30
CA LYS A 215 -36.64 -1.26 18.89
C LYS A 215 -36.77 -2.74 19.27
N VAL A 216 -35.73 -3.36 19.81
CA VAL A 216 -35.67 -4.69 20.41
C VAL A 216 -35.63 -4.55 21.94
#